data_3be1e26e1324afe19403e26d0eb37d44
#
_entry.id   3be1e26e1324afe19403e26d0eb37d44
#
_cell.length_a   1.000
_cell.length_b   1.000
_cell.length_c   1.000
_cell.angle_alpha   90.00
_cell.angle_beta   90.00
_cell.angle_gamma   90.00
#
_symmetry.space_group_name_H-M   'P 1'
#
loop_
_entity.id
_entity.type
_entity.pdbx_description
1 polymer ?
#
loop_
_entity_poly.entity_id
_entity_poly.type
_entity_poly.pdbx_seq_one_letter_code
_entity_poly.pdbx_strand_id
1 'polypeptide(L)'
;MIAFLLTLSIASWAQQSETRSLNSFRGVKVSQAIDVYLKKGDKESARVEISGGQTSDVVTEVEGSSLRIKMRDSRNFWSKVNVKVYVTYVNIEKISASSASSVFSEGQIKADHLDIGVSSAANVEISVDANSVMVDTSSAGEAVLEGKSPKLEVEASSAGDVDTYRLESETVVARVSSGGEAKISVSKDLEAQASSGGDIRYRGNPGRTNTHSSSGGSVKKSN
;
A
#
# COMPACT_ATOMS: atom_id res chain seq x y z
N MET A 1 50.51 -22.08 -35.59
CA MET A 1 49.51 -21.00 -35.34
C MET A 1 48.47 -21.55 -34.37
N ILE A 2 48.58 -21.23 -33.09
CA ILE A 2 47.64 -21.73 -32.05
C ILE A 2 46.64 -20.59 -31.80
N ALA A 3 45.36 -20.81 -32.16
CA ALA A 3 44.28 -19.86 -31.92
C ALA A 3 43.84 -19.97 -30.46
N PHE A 4 44.02 -18.92 -29.68
CA PHE A 4 43.54 -18.80 -28.29
C PHE A 4 42.07 -18.32 -28.33
N LEU A 5 41.13 -19.22 -28.08
CA LEU A 5 39.71 -18.84 -27.89
C LEU A 5 39.56 -18.21 -26.52
N LEU A 6 39.37 -16.88 -26.46
CA LEU A 6 38.95 -16.16 -25.29
C LEU A 6 37.45 -16.41 -25.08
N THR A 7 37.06 -17.24 -24.10
CA THR A 7 35.67 -17.34 -23.65
C THR A 7 35.37 -16.16 -22.73
N LEU A 8 34.64 -15.17 -23.23
CA LEU A 8 34.02 -14.14 -22.39
C LEU A 8 32.90 -14.80 -21.56
N SER A 9 33.15 -15.05 -20.30
CA SER A 9 32.08 -15.35 -19.32
C SER A 9 31.33 -14.07 -19.01
N ILE A 10 30.12 -13.91 -19.56
CA ILE A 10 29.19 -12.88 -19.20
C ILE A 10 28.64 -13.30 -17.80
N ALA A 11 29.05 -12.61 -16.74
CA ALA A 11 28.45 -12.75 -15.44
C ALA A 11 27.00 -12.24 -15.53
N SER A 12 26.06 -13.15 -15.78
CA SER A 12 24.62 -12.88 -15.66
C SER A 12 24.33 -12.67 -14.16
N TRP A 13 23.87 -11.50 -13.82
CA TRP A 13 23.34 -11.23 -12.47
C TRP A 13 22.05 -12.02 -12.32
N ALA A 14 22.16 -13.24 -11.83
CA ALA A 14 21.03 -14.15 -11.71
C ALA A 14 20.07 -13.60 -10.65
N GLN A 15 18.82 -13.39 -11.02
CA GLN A 15 17.74 -13.19 -10.10
C GLN A 15 17.62 -14.43 -9.22
N GLN A 16 17.70 -14.26 -7.91
CA GLN A 16 17.47 -15.33 -6.95
C GLN A 16 16.01 -15.37 -6.53
N SER A 17 15.46 -16.57 -6.36
CA SER A 17 14.09 -16.77 -5.92
C SER A 17 14.02 -17.87 -4.87
N GLU A 18 13.21 -17.63 -3.82
CA GLU A 18 12.97 -18.57 -2.73
C GLU A 18 11.50 -18.49 -2.30
N THR A 19 10.87 -19.66 -2.12
CA THR A 19 9.52 -19.74 -1.57
C THR A 19 9.57 -20.19 -0.11
N ARG A 20 8.89 -19.47 0.77
CA ARG A 20 8.81 -19.70 2.21
C ARG A 20 7.39 -19.98 2.62
N SER A 21 7.18 -21.07 3.36
CA SER A 21 5.92 -21.32 4.06
C SER A 21 5.83 -20.39 5.27
N LEU A 22 4.66 -19.81 5.50
CA LEU A 22 4.44 -18.86 6.59
C LEU A 22 3.41 -19.42 7.58
N ASN A 23 3.53 -19.01 8.84
CA ASN A 23 2.44 -19.14 9.80
C ASN A 23 1.28 -18.22 9.40
N SER A 24 0.09 -18.46 9.96
CA SER A 24 -1.09 -17.63 9.69
C SER A 24 -0.88 -16.19 10.16
N PHE A 25 -1.32 -15.23 9.34
CA PHE A 25 -1.30 -13.80 9.63
C PHE A 25 -2.58 -13.14 9.11
N ARG A 26 -2.86 -11.93 9.61
CA ARG A 26 -3.96 -11.08 9.16
C ARG A 26 -3.49 -9.68 8.76
N GLY A 27 -2.23 -9.37 9.00
CA GLY A 27 -1.62 -8.10 8.61
C GLY A 27 -0.35 -8.29 7.81
N VAL A 28 -0.04 -7.33 6.94
CA VAL A 28 1.23 -7.23 6.22
C VAL A 28 1.86 -5.88 6.52
N LYS A 29 3.14 -5.90 6.94
CA LYS A 29 3.95 -4.70 7.16
C LYS A 29 5.18 -4.77 6.27
N VAL A 30 5.31 -3.81 5.35
CA VAL A 30 6.44 -3.74 4.42
C VAL A 30 7.18 -2.43 4.58
N SER A 31 8.50 -2.49 4.41
CA SER A 31 9.37 -1.31 4.45
C SER A 31 10.63 -1.51 3.61
N GLN A 32 11.38 -0.40 3.40
CA GLN A 32 12.70 -0.41 2.79
C GLN A 32 12.71 -0.77 1.30
N ALA A 33 11.94 -0.03 0.51
CA ALA A 33 11.90 -0.10 -0.96
C ALA A 33 11.66 -1.53 -1.52
N ILE A 34 10.80 -2.30 -0.87
CA ILE A 34 10.38 -3.64 -1.31
C ILE A 34 9.02 -3.53 -1.98
N ASP A 35 8.86 -4.15 -3.15
CA ASP A 35 7.59 -4.31 -3.82
C ASP A 35 6.91 -5.60 -3.37
N VAL A 36 5.67 -5.50 -2.87
CA VAL A 36 4.88 -6.63 -2.41
C VAL A 36 3.63 -6.80 -3.26
N TYR A 37 3.40 -8.01 -3.73
CA TYR A 37 2.22 -8.42 -4.50
C TYR A 37 1.39 -9.37 -3.67
N LEU A 38 0.16 -8.97 -3.32
CA LEU A 38 -0.75 -9.74 -2.48
C LEU A 38 -1.70 -10.57 -3.35
N LYS A 39 -1.75 -11.87 -3.12
CA LYS A 39 -2.64 -12.80 -3.80
C LYS A 39 -3.40 -13.65 -2.79
N LYS A 40 -4.72 -13.78 -2.96
CA LYS A 40 -5.51 -14.69 -2.14
C LYS A 40 -5.23 -16.14 -2.52
N GLY A 41 -5.11 -17.02 -1.50
CA GLY A 41 -4.96 -18.46 -1.66
C GLY A 41 -5.42 -19.22 -0.44
N ASP A 42 -5.16 -20.53 -0.41
CA ASP A 42 -5.64 -21.44 0.64
C ASP A 42 -4.59 -21.69 1.73
N LYS A 43 -3.34 -21.25 1.51
CA LYS A 43 -2.23 -21.43 2.45
C LYS A 43 -1.25 -20.28 2.33
N GLU A 44 -0.82 -19.75 3.48
CA GLU A 44 0.10 -18.61 3.55
C GLU A 44 1.51 -18.99 3.09
N SER A 45 2.06 -18.15 2.22
CA SER A 45 3.43 -18.26 1.74
C SER A 45 3.99 -16.94 1.26
N ALA A 46 5.30 -16.83 1.16
CA ALA A 46 5.98 -15.72 0.51
C ALA A 46 7.01 -16.24 -0.47
N ARG A 47 6.94 -15.82 -1.74
CA ARG A 47 7.99 -16.02 -2.73
C ARG A 47 8.79 -14.73 -2.84
N VAL A 48 10.05 -14.81 -2.45
CA VAL A 48 11.01 -13.69 -2.49
C VAL A 48 11.79 -13.78 -3.78
N GLU A 49 11.85 -12.68 -4.51
CA GLU A 49 12.71 -12.49 -5.68
C GLU A 49 13.63 -11.31 -5.44
N ILE A 50 14.91 -11.49 -5.63
CA ILE A 50 15.91 -10.45 -5.40
C ILE A 50 16.95 -10.44 -6.52
N SER A 51 17.28 -9.22 -6.96
CA SER A 51 18.38 -8.94 -7.88
C SER A 51 19.42 -8.08 -7.16
N GLY A 52 20.69 -8.43 -7.28
CA GLY A 52 21.79 -7.69 -6.66
C GLY A 52 22.04 -8.01 -5.18
N GLY A 53 21.43 -9.09 -4.66
CA GLY A 53 21.58 -9.57 -3.28
C GLY A 53 21.22 -11.04 -3.15
N GLN A 54 21.04 -11.50 -1.93
CA GLN A 54 20.63 -12.87 -1.60
C GLN A 54 19.22 -12.89 -0.98
N THR A 55 18.46 -13.96 -1.20
CA THR A 55 17.12 -14.10 -0.58
C THR A 55 17.18 -14.06 0.94
N SER A 56 18.27 -14.50 1.55
CA SER A 56 18.53 -14.42 3.00
C SER A 56 18.61 -12.98 3.54
N ASP A 57 18.84 -11.99 2.67
CA ASP A 57 18.86 -10.58 3.04
C ASP A 57 17.46 -10.02 3.28
N VAL A 58 16.42 -10.72 2.79
CA VAL A 58 15.02 -10.34 2.96
C VAL A 58 14.40 -11.12 4.11
N VAL A 59 13.92 -10.41 5.10
CA VAL A 59 13.17 -10.96 6.23
C VAL A 59 11.69 -11.06 5.85
N THR A 60 11.09 -12.23 6.06
CA THR A 60 9.65 -12.51 5.93
C THR A 60 9.21 -13.31 7.15
N GLU A 61 8.96 -12.65 8.26
CA GLU A 61 8.66 -13.25 9.55
C GLU A 61 7.29 -12.83 10.05
N VAL A 62 6.53 -13.77 10.61
CA VAL A 62 5.25 -13.48 11.26
C VAL A 62 5.51 -13.13 12.72
N GLU A 63 5.24 -11.89 13.09
CA GLU A 63 5.31 -11.39 14.46
C GLU A 63 3.89 -11.04 14.94
N GLY A 64 3.39 -11.78 15.93
CA GLY A 64 1.99 -11.70 16.35
C GLY A 64 1.06 -12.09 15.21
N SER A 65 0.17 -11.20 14.79
CA SER A 65 -0.74 -11.39 13.67
C SER A 65 -0.27 -10.74 12.34
N SER A 66 0.96 -10.25 12.26
CA SER A 66 1.45 -9.50 11.11
C SER A 66 2.69 -10.15 10.48
N LEU A 67 2.65 -10.32 9.16
CA LEU A 67 3.83 -10.65 8.35
C LEU A 67 4.68 -9.38 8.18
N ARG A 68 5.91 -9.39 8.67
CA ARG A 68 6.91 -8.34 8.44
C ARG A 68 7.80 -8.68 7.27
N ILE A 69 7.90 -7.73 6.34
CA ILE A 69 8.74 -7.82 5.14
C ILE A 69 9.69 -6.62 5.14
N LYS A 70 10.97 -6.90 5.28
CA LYS A 70 12.02 -5.87 5.33
C LYS A 70 13.39 -6.43 4.96
N MET A 71 14.36 -5.56 4.73
CA MET A 71 15.76 -5.98 4.62
C MET A 71 16.32 -6.32 6.01
N ARG A 72 17.19 -7.32 6.10
CA ARG A 72 17.86 -7.75 7.34
C ARG A 72 18.85 -6.71 7.84
N ASP A 73 19.65 -6.13 6.95
CA ASP A 73 20.58 -5.06 7.26
C ASP A 73 20.43 -3.91 6.26
N SER A 74 20.14 -2.73 6.74
CA SER A 74 19.89 -1.54 5.91
C SER A 74 21.17 -0.82 5.46
N ARG A 75 22.34 -1.19 5.98
CA ARG A 75 23.57 -0.39 5.81
C ARG A 75 24.28 -0.55 4.46
N ASN A 76 24.00 -1.61 3.69
CA ASN A 76 24.76 -1.94 2.49
C ASN A 76 23.94 -1.92 1.17
N PHE A 77 22.67 -1.51 1.20
CA PHE A 77 21.74 -1.77 0.07
C PHE A 77 21.44 -0.57 -0.85
N TRP A 78 22.15 0.53 -0.74
CA TRP A 78 21.76 1.81 -1.37
C TRP A 78 21.93 1.91 -2.89
N SER A 79 22.41 0.91 -3.62
CA SER A 79 22.71 1.21 -5.01
C SER A 79 22.27 0.26 -6.13
N LYS A 80 21.87 -0.98 -5.88
CA LYS A 80 21.50 -1.90 -6.99
C LYS A 80 20.62 -3.11 -6.61
N VAL A 81 19.97 -3.09 -5.46
CA VAL A 81 19.13 -4.22 -5.05
C VAL A 81 17.67 -3.92 -5.41
N ASN A 82 17.03 -4.84 -6.12
CA ASN A 82 15.59 -4.82 -6.38
C ASN A 82 14.97 -6.06 -5.74
N VAL A 83 13.95 -5.87 -4.93
CA VAL A 83 13.27 -6.94 -4.20
C VAL A 83 11.79 -6.92 -4.51
N LYS A 84 11.27 -8.09 -4.92
CA LYS A 84 9.85 -8.35 -5.08
C LYS A 84 9.44 -9.52 -4.19
N VAL A 85 8.34 -9.37 -3.47
CA VAL A 85 7.80 -10.43 -2.61
C VAL A 85 6.35 -10.70 -2.98
N TYR A 86 6.08 -11.90 -3.44
CA TYR A 86 4.72 -12.36 -3.76
C TYR A 86 4.17 -13.08 -2.54
N VAL A 87 3.20 -12.48 -1.90
CA VAL A 87 2.58 -12.99 -0.66
C VAL A 87 1.25 -13.63 -0.98
N THR A 88 1.13 -14.93 -0.70
CA THR A 88 -0.17 -15.60 -0.68
C THR A 88 -0.74 -15.51 0.73
N TYR A 89 -1.97 -14.96 0.85
CA TYR A 89 -2.68 -14.80 2.10
C TYR A 89 -4.02 -15.54 2.09
N VAL A 90 -4.48 -15.99 3.25
CA VAL A 90 -5.83 -16.56 3.42
C VAL A 90 -6.83 -15.48 3.83
N ASN A 91 -6.48 -14.68 4.84
CA ASN A 91 -7.27 -13.52 5.27
C ASN A 91 -6.35 -12.33 5.54
N ILE A 92 -6.81 -11.12 5.21
CA ILE A 92 -6.06 -9.90 5.46
C ILE A 92 -7.00 -8.82 5.99
N GLU A 93 -6.60 -8.16 7.08
CA GLU A 93 -7.34 -7.11 7.77
C GLU A 93 -6.50 -5.84 7.93
N LYS A 94 -5.19 -5.94 7.69
CA LYS A 94 -4.28 -4.79 7.84
C LYS A 94 -3.16 -4.80 6.81
N ILE A 95 -2.90 -3.64 6.20
CA ILE A 95 -1.77 -3.39 5.31
C ILE A 95 -1.03 -2.15 5.82
N SER A 96 0.29 -2.25 5.99
CA SER A 96 1.13 -1.10 6.36
C SER A 96 2.35 -1.04 5.45
N ALA A 97 2.52 0.08 4.76
CA ALA A 97 3.64 0.33 3.87
C ALA A 97 4.42 1.57 4.32
N SER A 98 5.74 1.49 4.33
CA SER A 98 6.60 2.62 4.72
C SER A 98 7.95 2.60 4.01
N SER A 99 8.67 3.73 4.07
CA SER A 99 10.07 3.79 3.59
C SER A 99 10.22 3.37 2.13
N ALA A 100 9.50 4.05 1.24
CA ALA A 100 9.51 3.85 -0.22
C ALA A 100 9.15 2.44 -0.69
N SER A 101 8.45 1.65 0.11
CA SER A 101 7.93 0.33 -0.31
C SER A 101 6.61 0.47 -1.07
N SER A 102 6.28 -0.55 -1.86
CA SER A 102 5.03 -0.59 -2.61
C SER A 102 4.24 -1.85 -2.32
N VAL A 103 2.90 -1.75 -2.24
CA VAL A 103 2.00 -2.89 -2.08
C VAL A 103 0.94 -2.87 -3.16
N PHE A 104 0.83 -3.99 -3.87
CA PHE A 104 -0.14 -4.20 -4.93
C PHE A 104 -1.01 -5.42 -4.63
N SER A 105 -2.27 -5.43 -5.06
CA SER A 105 -3.11 -6.63 -5.01
C SER A 105 -3.26 -7.30 -6.38
N GLU A 106 -3.03 -8.61 -6.43
CA GLU A 106 -3.43 -9.45 -7.56
C GLU A 106 -4.89 -9.90 -7.37
N GLY A 107 -5.82 -9.05 -7.82
CA GLY A 107 -7.25 -9.23 -7.62
C GLY A 107 -7.81 -8.53 -6.39
N GLN A 108 -9.09 -8.75 -6.13
CA GLN A 108 -9.84 -8.03 -5.12
C GLN A 108 -9.64 -8.61 -3.72
N ILE A 109 -9.23 -7.78 -2.77
CA ILE A 109 -9.11 -8.15 -1.35
C ILE A 109 -10.51 -8.14 -0.74
N LYS A 110 -10.96 -9.29 -0.23
CA LYS A 110 -12.23 -9.42 0.48
C LYS A 110 -12.00 -9.45 1.98
N ALA A 111 -12.64 -8.52 2.70
CA ALA A 111 -12.54 -8.39 4.15
C ALA A 111 -13.84 -7.86 4.76
N ASP A 112 -14.03 -8.07 6.05
CA ASP A 112 -15.09 -7.35 6.79
C ASP A 112 -14.59 -5.92 7.10
N HIS A 113 -13.38 -5.82 7.60
CA HIS A 113 -12.71 -4.56 7.89
C HIS A 113 -11.27 -4.61 7.37
N LEU A 114 -10.81 -3.51 6.75
CA LEU A 114 -9.44 -3.38 6.23
C LEU A 114 -8.83 -2.04 6.65
N ASP A 115 -7.75 -2.11 7.46
CA ASP A 115 -6.93 -0.97 7.84
C ASP A 115 -5.73 -0.82 6.89
N ILE A 116 -5.53 0.36 6.35
CA ILE A 116 -4.43 0.66 5.43
C ILE A 116 -3.66 1.86 5.96
N GLY A 117 -2.39 1.66 6.29
CA GLY A 117 -1.48 2.73 6.71
C GLY A 117 -0.33 2.89 5.74
N VAL A 118 -0.11 4.11 5.22
CA VAL A 118 0.94 4.39 4.23
C VAL A 118 1.74 5.61 4.64
N SER A 119 3.05 5.48 4.69
CA SER A 119 3.89 6.60 5.13
C SER A 119 5.27 6.60 4.49
N SER A 120 5.98 7.73 4.64
CA SER A 120 7.41 7.82 4.25
C SER A 120 7.64 7.43 2.79
N ALA A 121 6.90 8.10 1.89
CA ALA A 121 6.97 7.90 0.43
C ALA A 121 6.68 6.46 -0.04
N ALA A 122 5.92 5.69 0.73
CA ALA A 122 5.44 4.38 0.31
C ALA A 122 4.17 4.52 -0.54
N ASN A 123 3.84 3.46 -1.29
CA ASN A 123 2.66 3.40 -2.15
C ASN A 123 1.85 2.13 -1.88
N VAL A 124 0.52 2.25 -1.88
CA VAL A 124 -0.42 1.12 -1.83
C VAL A 124 -1.44 1.27 -2.95
N GLU A 125 -1.48 0.33 -3.89
CA GLU A 125 -2.46 0.29 -4.97
C GLU A 125 -3.18 -1.06 -4.96
N ILE A 126 -4.46 -1.07 -4.54
CA ILE A 126 -5.20 -2.30 -4.31
C ILE A 126 -6.67 -2.19 -4.73
N SER A 127 -7.24 -3.35 -5.11
CA SER A 127 -8.68 -3.52 -5.31
C SER A 127 -9.30 -4.18 -4.07
N VAL A 128 -10.45 -3.65 -3.58
CA VAL A 128 -11.08 -4.10 -2.35
C VAL A 128 -12.58 -4.37 -2.50
N ASP A 129 -13.07 -5.33 -1.72
CA ASP A 129 -14.50 -5.60 -1.48
C ASP A 129 -14.66 -5.83 0.03
N ALA A 130 -14.91 -4.76 0.78
CA ALA A 130 -14.95 -4.79 2.23
C ALA A 130 -16.16 -4.04 2.79
N ASN A 131 -16.69 -4.44 3.95
CA ASN A 131 -17.77 -3.71 4.59
C ASN A 131 -17.33 -2.35 5.14
N SER A 132 -16.07 -2.26 5.56
CA SER A 132 -15.46 -0.98 5.95
C SER A 132 -13.96 -0.94 5.62
N VAL A 133 -13.49 0.22 5.21
CA VAL A 133 -12.08 0.52 4.96
C VAL A 133 -11.68 1.77 5.72
N MET A 134 -10.54 1.70 6.40
CA MET A 134 -9.86 2.86 6.98
C MET A 134 -8.51 3.06 6.29
N VAL A 135 -8.23 4.28 5.84
CA VAL A 135 -6.98 4.64 5.16
C VAL A 135 -6.33 5.81 5.89
N ASP A 136 -5.10 5.62 6.31
CA ASP A 136 -4.24 6.64 6.91
C ASP A 136 -3.01 6.85 6.03
N THR A 137 -2.79 8.08 5.54
CA THR A 137 -1.60 8.43 4.78
C THR A 137 -0.87 9.60 5.42
N SER A 138 0.45 9.51 5.44
CA SER A 138 1.29 10.58 5.97
C SER A 138 2.67 10.61 5.31
N SER A 139 3.39 11.73 5.50
CA SER A 139 4.80 11.83 5.07
C SER A 139 5.02 11.41 3.61
N ALA A 140 4.21 12.00 2.70
CA ALA A 140 4.20 11.72 1.27
C ALA A 140 3.90 10.24 0.91
N GLY A 141 3.18 9.52 1.76
CA GLY A 141 2.61 8.22 1.43
C GLY A 141 1.42 8.36 0.49
N GLU A 142 1.23 7.41 -0.41
CA GLU A 142 0.15 7.40 -1.41
C GLU A 142 -0.67 6.12 -1.30
N ALA A 143 -2.01 6.26 -1.32
CA ALA A 143 -2.93 5.14 -1.35
C ALA A 143 -3.95 5.30 -2.49
N VAL A 144 -4.00 4.33 -3.40
CA VAL A 144 -4.96 4.26 -4.50
C VAL A 144 -5.83 3.01 -4.32
N LEU A 145 -7.14 3.23 -4.14
CA LEU A 145 -8.08 2.14 -3.90
C LEU A 145 -9.19 2.12 -4.94
N GLU A 146 -9.55 0.92 -5.35
CA GLU A 146 -10.71 0.70 -6.22
C GLU A 146 -11.59 -0.45 -5.71
N GLY A 147 -12.82 -0.54 -6.22
CA GLY A 147 -13.76 -1.59 -5.89
C GLY A 147 -14.93 -1.09 -5.04
N LYS A 148 -15.19 -1.72 -3.88
CA LYS A 148 -16.36 -1.39 -3.07
C LYS A 148 -16.07 -1.42 -1.57
N SER A 149 -16.51 -0.36 -0.87
CA SER A 149 -16.58 -0.32 0.59
C SER A 149 -17.71 0.63 1.02
N PRO A 150 -18.85 0.12 1.53
CA PRO A 150 -19.96 0.96 1.98
C PRO A 150 -19.56 2.03 3.01
N LYS A 151 -18.59 1.72 3.87
CA LYS A 151 -18.04 2.66 4.85
C LYS A 151 -16.57 2.92 4.57
N LEU A 152 -16.21 4.19 4.40
CA LEU A 152 -14.84 4.63 4.16
C LEU A 152 -14.46 5.71 5.16
N GLU A 153 -13.35 5.53 5.85
CA GLU A 153 -12.69 6.57 6.64
C GLU A 153 -11.33 6.87 6.04
N VAL A 154 -11.04 8.17 5.83
CA VAL A 154 -9.79 8.64 5.22
C VAL A 154 -9.16 9.67 6.14
N GLU A 155 -7.91 9.45 6.48
CA GLU A 155 -7.04 10.42 7.14
C GLU A 155 -5.81 10.67 6.27
N ALA A 156 -5.53 11.93 5.91
CA ALA A 156 -4.35 12.29 5.16
C ALA A 156 -3.65 13.51 5.77
N SER A 157 -2.36 13.40 5.98
CA SER A 157 -1.58 14.49 6.58
C SER A 157 -0.16 14.54 6.02
N SER A 158 0.54 15.66 6.28
CA SER A 158 1.96 15.78 5.92
C SER A 158 2.27 15.38 4.47
N ALA A 159 1.51 15.95 3.53
CA ALA A 159 1.57 15.66 2.09
C ALA A 159 1.24 14.18 1.73
N GLY A 160 0.48 13.47 2.57
CA GLY A 160 -0.08 12.16 2.20
C GLY A 160 -1.20 12.32 1.17
N ASP A 161 -1.33 11.39 0.24
CA ASP A 161 -2.35 11.39 -0.84
C ASP A 161 -3.20 10.11 -0.75
N VAL A 162 -4.53 10.27 -0.91
CA VAL A 162 -5.50 9.19 -0.98
C VAL A 162 -6.38 9.36 -2.20
N ASP A 163 -6.32 8.44 -3.16
CA ASP A 163 -7.25 8.39 -4.30
C ASP A 163 -8.20 7.19 -4.19
N THR A 164 -9.45 7.48 -3.86
CA THR A 164 -10.55 6.52 -3.81
C THR A 164 -11.69 6.86 -4.75
N TYR A 165 -11.39 7.60 -5.84
CA TYR A 165 -12.41 7.93 -6.85
C TYR A 165 -13.03 6.69 -7.50
N ARG A 166 -12.31 5.56 -7.56
CA ARG A 166 -12.78 4.29 -8.12
C ARG A 166 -13.30 3.32 -7.06
N LEU A 167 -13.41 3.76 -5.79
CA LEU A 167 -14.00 3.00 -4.70
C LEU A 167 -15.44 3.44 -4.48
N GLU A 168 -16.40 2.54 -4.70
CA GLU A 168 -17.81 2.80 -4.44
C GLU A 168 -18.09 2.83 -2.95
N SER A 169 -18.42 4.03 -2.41
CA SER A 169 -18.71 4.20 -0.99
C SER A 169 -20.06 4.86 -0.75
N GLU A 170 -20.75 4.43 0.31
CA GLU A 170 -22.02 5.00 0.73
C GLU A 170 -21.84 6.13 1.74
N THR A 171 -21.06 5.86 2.78
CA THR A 171 -20.77 6.81 3.86
C THR A 171 -19.26 7.02 3.93
N VAL A 172 -18.85 8.28 3.88
CA VAL A 172 -17.44 8.66 3.93
C VAL A 172 -17.20 9.69 5.02
N VAL A 173 -16.19 9.44 5.84
CA VAL A 173 -15.60 10.40 6.77
C VAL A 173 -14.18 10.69 6.30
N ALA A 174 -13.87 11.94 5.98
CA ALA A 174 -12.56 12.33 5.48
C ALA A 174 -11.97 13.48 6.31
N ARG A 175 -10.75 13.30 6.81
CA ARG A 175 -9.98 14.31 7.56
C ARG A 175 -8.64 14.52 6.89
N VAL A 176 -8.40 15.73 6.41
CA VAL A 176 -7.17 16.06 5.68
C VAL A 176 -6.53 17.29 6.26
N SER A 177 -5.23 17.24 6.47
CA SER A 177 -4.47 18.36 7.06
C SER A 177 -3.04 18.44 6.52
N SER A 178 -2.35 19.53 6.85
CA SER A 178 -0.90 19.69 6.61
C SER A 178 -0.47 19.36 5.17
N GLY A 179 -1.21 19.94 4.20
CA GLY A 179 -0.92 19.76 2.78
C GLY A 179 -1.22 18.38 2.22
N GLY A 180 -1.96 17.52 2.95
CA GLY A 180 -2.45 16.25 2.43
C GLY A 180 -3.55 16.45 1.37
N GLU A 181 -3.83 15.42 0.58
CA GLU A 181 -4.89 15.41 -0.44
C GLU A 181 -5.74 14.14 -0.31
N ALA A 182 -7.07 14.28 -0.51
CA ALA A 182 -7.97 13.15 -0.61
C ALA A 182 -8.97 13.32 -1.76
N LYS A 183 -9.06 12.30 -2.63
CA LYS A 183 -10.04 12.17 -3.70
C LYS A 183 -10.99 11.04 -3.36
N ILE A 184 -12.27 11.32 -3.12
CA ILE A 184 -13.24 10.37 -2.61
C ILE A 184 -14.51 10.31 -3.46
N SER A 185 -15.13 9.13 -3.52
CA SER A 185 -16.44 8.90 -4.15
C SER A 185 -17.46 8.56 -3.08
N VAL A 186 -18.63 9.22 -3.05
CA VAL A 186 -19.62 9.06 -1.99
C VAL A 186 -21.05 9.19 -2.51
N SER A 187 -21.96 8.32 -2.05
CA SER A 187 -23.34 8.27 -2.55
C SER A 187 -24.42 8.67 -1.54
N LYS A 188 -24.21 8.50 -0.21
CA LYS A 188 -25.24 8.76 0.80
C LYS A 188 -24.89 9.86 1.77
N ASP A 189 -23.80 9.72 2.52
CA ASP A 189 -23.43 10.60 3.61
C ASP A 189 -21.95 11.00 3.54
N LEU A 190 -21.66 12.28 3.58
CA LEU A 190 -20.31 12.84 3.60
C LEU A 190 -20.08 13.70 4.85
N GLU A 191 -19.05 13.37 5.62
CA GLU A 191 -18.41 14.26 6.57
C GLU A 191 -16.97 14.50 6.13
N ALA A 192 -16.61 15.76 5.85
CA ALA A 192 -15.30 16.12 5.34
C ALA A 192 -14.72 17.33 6.06
N GLN A 193 -13.52 17.19 6.59
CA GLN A 193 -12.81 18.25 7.31
C GLN A 193 -11.43 18.46 6.71
N ALA A 194 -11.15 19.68 6.25
CA ALA A 194 -9.86 20.04 5.69
C ALA A 194 -9.25 21.21 6.46
N SER A 195 -7.99 21.11 6.83
CA SER A 195 -7.29 22.18 7.56
C SER A 195 -5.81 22.29 7.13
N SER A 196 -5.17 23.38 7.51
CA SER A 196 -3.71 23.56 7.31
C SER A 196 -3.23 23.24 5.89
N GLY A 197 -3.95 23.76 4.88
CA GLY A 197 -3.63 23.54 3.47
C GLY A 197 -4.03 22.16 2.91
N GLY A 198 -4.77 21.34 3.65
CA GLY A 198 -5.30 20.07 3.14
C GLY A 198 -6.40 20.29 2.08
N ASP A 199 -6.49 19.41 1.09
CA ASP A 199 -7.49 19.47 0.01
C ASP A 199 -8.30 18.17 -0.04
N ILE A 200 -9.64 18.28 -0.02
CA ILE A 200 -10.57 17.17 -0.22
C ILE A 200 -11.40 17.44 -1.46
N ARG A 201 -11.36 16.49 -2.41
CA ARG A 201 -12.21 16.50 -3.58
C ARG A 201 -13.13 15.31 -3.56
N TYR A 202 -14.45 15.55 -3.68
CA TYR A 202 -15.41 14.45 -3.69
C TYR A 202 -16.26 14.39 -4.95
N ARG A 203 -16.63 13.19 -5.36
CA ARG A 203 -17.58 12.89 -6.43
C ARG A 203 -18.85 12.25 -5.87
N GLY A 204 -19.95 12.33 -6.61
CA GLY A 204 -21.23 11.78 -6.24
C GLY A 204 -22.24 12.83 -5.78
N ASN A 205 -23.41 12.37 -5.34
CA ASN A 205 -24.50 13.21 -4.87
C ASN A 205 -25.01 12.69 -3.51
N PRO A 206 -24.23 12.83 -2.43
CA PRO A 206 -24.67 12.42 -1.10
C PRO A 206 -25.90 13.18 -0.65
N GLY A 207 -26.84 12.49 0.00
CA GLY A 207 -28.06 13.07 0.55
C GLY A 207 -27.79 13.98 1.76
N ARG A 208 -26.71 13.72 2.50
CA ARG A 208 -26.20 14.58 3.57
C ARG A 208 -24.75 14.93 3.31
N THR A 209 -24.42 16.19 3.52
CA THR A 209 -23.07 16.71 3.36
C THR A 209 -22.77 17.66 4.51
N ASN A 210 -21.78 17.29 5.33
CA ASN A 210 -21.21 18.13 6.37
C ASN A 210 -19.76 18.40 6.06
N THR A 211 -19.43 19.62 5.68
CA THR A 211 -18.07 20.01 5.27
C THR A 211 -17.56 21.15 6.11
N HIS A 212 -16.34 21.03 6.58
CA HIS A 212 -15.65 22.09 7.30
C HIS A 212 -14.26 22.34 6.72
N SER A 213 -13.92 23.61 6.53
CA SER A 213 -12.60 24.02 6.04
C SER A 213 -12.05 25.14 6.91
N SER A 214 -10.78 25.04 7.28
CA SER A 214 -10.09 26.06 8.08
C SER A 214 -8.62 26.18 7.68
N SER A 215 -7.96 27.26 8.07
CA SER A 215 -6.51 27.43 7.93
C SER A 215 -5.97 27.10 6.52
N GLY A 216 -6.65 27.59 5.48
CA GLY A 216 -6.27 27.33 4.07
C GLY A 216 -6.63 25.94 3.54
N GLY A 217 -7.34 25.12 4.32
CA GLY A 217 -7.89 23.87 3.82
C GLY A 217 -9.06 24.07 2.84
N SER A 218 -9.36 23.07 2.03
CA SER A 218 -10.37 23.14 0.97
C SER A 218 -11.16 21.83 0.87
N VAL A 219 -12.49 21.92 0.78
CA VAL A 219 -13.37 20.80 0.43
C VAL A 219 -14.19 21.20 -0.78
N LYS A 220 -14.05 20.47 -1.90
CA LYS A 220 -14.70 20.80 -3.17
C LYS A 220 -15.35 19.58 -3.82
N LYS A 221 -16.53 19.78 -4.41
CA LYS A 221 -17.12 18.80 -5.30
C LYS A 221 -16.42 18.83 -6.66
N SER A 222 -16.02 17.67 -7.14
CA SER A 222 -15.52 17.46 -8.50
C SER A 222 -16.64 17.04 -9.43
N ASN A 223 -16.60 17.52 -10.64
CA ASN A 223 -17.56 17.13 -11.70
C ASN A 223 -17.20 15.73 -12.27
#